data_9102f3251d677d152d227d5596acc8d4
#
_entry.id   9102f3251d677d152d227d5596acc8d4
#
_cell.length_a   1.000
_cell.length_b   1.000
_cell.length_c   1.000
_cell.angle_alpha   90.00
_cell.angle_beta   90.00
_cell.angle_gamma   90.00
#
_symmetry.space_group_name_H-M   'P 1'
#
loop_
_entity.id
_entity.type
_entity.pdbx_description
1 polymer ?
#
loop_
_entity_poly.entity_id
_entity_poly.type
_entity_poly.pdbx_seq_one_letter_code
_entity_poly.pdbx_strand_id
1 'polypeptide(L)'
;MKIIAISGKAQHGKDTTAGFLKSALEADGYKVQVAHYADLLKYICKQFFGWNGQKDDAGRHILQYVGTDVIRTQKPDFWVDFIISMAELFPDTWDYLLIPDCRFPNEIDRIKSAGLDMVHLRVVRKNFTSPLSKEQQAHPSETALDNTTPD
;
A
#
# COMPACT_ATOMS: atom_id res chain seq x y z
N MET A 1 6.56 17.66 -2.69
CA MET A 1 6.52 16.30 -2.11
C MET A 1 6.64 15.27 -3.19
N LYS A 2 7.42 14.19 -2.95
CA LYS A 2 7.56 13.04 -3.85
C LYS A 2 6.93 11.80 -3.21
N ILE A 3 6.11 11.05 -3.97
CA ILE A 3 5.51 9.81 -3.52
C ILE A 3 6.37 8.63 -4.00
N ILE A 4 6.70 7.71 -3.09
CA ILE A 4 7.38 6.46 -3.42
C ILE A 4 6.43 5.31 -3.09
N ALA A 5 5.78 4.76 -4.11
CA ALA A 5 4.93 3.57 -3.97
C ALA A 5 5.79 2.31 -4.05
N ILE A 6 5.68 1.45 -3.05
CA ILE A 6 6.48 0.23 -2.96
C ILE A 6 5.56 -0.98 -3.07
N SER A 7 5.77 -1.78 -4.10
CA SER A 7 5.06 -3.03 -4.34
C SER A 7 5.93 -4.25 -4.06
N GLY A 8 5.31 -5.42 -4.08
CA GLY A 8 5.96 -6.71 -3.90
C GLY A 8 5.01 -7.70 -3.24
N LYS A 9 5.29 -8.99 -3.38
CA LYS A 9 4.50 -10.07 -2.78
C LYS A 9 4.49 -9.99 -1.25
N ALA A 10 3.56 -10.70 -0.62
CA ALA A 10 3.52 -10.80 0.83
C ALA A 10 4.87 -11.28 1.39
N GLN A 11 5.32 -10.63 2.48
CA GLN A 11 6.58 -10.92 3.18
C GLN A 11 7.87 -10.72 2.35
N HIS A 12 7.82 -10.03 1.22
CA HIS A 12 9.02 -9.68 0.46
C HIS A 12 9.82 -8.52 1.07
N GLY A 13 9.37 -7.89 2.17
CA GLY A 13 10.13 -6.88 2.90
C GLY A 13 9.80 -5.43 2.49
N LYS A 14 8.60 -5.16 1.98
CA LYS A 14 8.16 -3.80 1.60
C LYS A 14 8.26 -2.81 2.76
N ASP A 15 7.71 -3.16 3.92
CA ASP A 15 7.79 -2.30 5.12
C ASP A 15 9.23 -2.11 5.60
N THR A 16 10.06 -3.15 5.54
CA THR A 16 11.50 -3.07 5.86
C THR A 16 12.20 -2.11 4.91
N THR A 17 11.93 -2.21 3.61
CA THR A 17 12.49 -1.30 2.61
C THR A 17 12.04 0.14 2.85
N ALA A 18 10.76 0.37 3.15
CA ALA A 18 10.25 1.69 3.50
C ALA A 18 10.94 2.26 4.75
N GLY A 19 11.17 1.43 5.77
CA GLY A 19 11.90 1.82 6.99
C GLY A 19 13.34 2.25 6.70
N PHE A 20 14.07 1.51 5.86
CA PHE A 20 15.42 1.90 5.44
C PHE A 20 15.44 3.20 4.62
N LEU A 21 14.53 3.33 3.66
CA LEU A 21 14.41 4.56 2.87
C LEU A 21 14.07 5.76 3.75
N LYS A 22 13.13 5.60 4.68
CA LYS A 22 12.78 6.64 5.66
C LYS A 22 14.01 7.08 6.44
N SER A 23 14.73 6.14 7.05
CA SER A 23 15.91 6.44 7.85
C SER A 23 17.01 7.15 7.04
N ALA A 24 17.25 6.73 5.81
CA ALA A 24 18.25 7.33 4.93
C ALA A 24 17.87 8.78 4.54
N LEU A 25 16.63 8.98 4.11
CA LEU A 25 16.14 10.31 3.71
C LEU A 25 16.07 11.28 4.90
N GLU A 26 15.66 10.81 6.09
CA GLU A 26 15.66 11.63 7.31
C GLU A 26 17.08 12.00 7.75
N ALA A 27 18.07 11.13 7.56
CA ALA A 27 19.47 11.44 7.80
C ALA A 27 20.00 12.54 6.88
N ASP A 28 19.46 12.65 5.66
CA ASP A 28 19.74 13.73 4.70
C ASP A 28 18.91 15.00 4.97
N GLY A 29 18.10 15.03 6.03
CA GLY A 29 17.34 16.21 6.48
C GLY A 29 15.94 16.33 5.89
N TYR A 30 15.44 15.34 5.14
CA TYR A 30 14.10 15.37 4.56
C TYR A 30 13.03 14.97 5.58
N LYS A 31 11.84 15.55 5.44
CA LYS A 31 10.65 15.14 6.18
C LYS A 31 9.96 13.98 5.48
N VAL A 32 9.94 12.82 6.12
CA VAL A 32 9.44 11.58 5.50
C VAL A 32 8.26 11.00 6.27
N GLN A 33 7.15 10.77 5.58
CA GLN A 33 5.99 10.07 6.12
C GLN A 33 5.85 8.69 5.46
N VAL A 34 5.51 7.69 6.27
CA VAL A 34 5.06 6.38 5.78
C VAL A 34 3.55 6.29 5.99
N ALA A 35 2.81 5.97 4.95
CA ALA A 35 1.37 5.76 4.99
C ALA A 35 1.01 4.47 4.25
N HIS A 36 -0.01 3.77 4.73
CA HIS A 36 -0.52 2.56 4.08
C HIS A 36 -1.97 2.77 3.67
N TYR A 37 -2.35 2.30 2.49
CA TYR A 37 -3.76 2.20 2.11
C TYR A 37 -4.56 1.39 3.15
N ALA A 38 -3.93 0.37 3.71
CA ALA A 38 -4.52 -0.50 4.71
C ALA A 38 -4.76 0.17 6.07
N ASP A 39 -4.20 1.34 6.38
CA ASP A 39 -4.40 1.97 7.70
C ASP A 39 -5.84 2.45 7.88
N LEU A 40 -6.41 3.11 6.87
CA LEU A 40 -7.83 3.48 6.88
C LEU A 40 -8.73 2.26 6.87
N LEU A 41 -8.41 1.22 6.09
CA LEU A 41 -9.14 -0.05 6.09
C LEU A 41 -9.17 -0.69 7.48
N LYS A 42 -8.03 -0.76 8.14
CA LYS A 42 -7.93 -1.31 9.51
C LYS A 42 -8.78 -0.52 10.50
N TYR A 43 -8.76 0.81 10.40
CA TYR A 43 -9.60 1.67 11.21
C TYR A 43 -11.09 1.36 10.99
N ILE A 44 -11.53 1.32 9.74
CA ILE A 44 -12.91 1.00 9.38
C ILE A 44 -13.31 -0.38 9.91
N CYS A 45 -12.47 -1.40 9.70
CA CYS A 45 -12.76 -2.76 10.15
C CYS A 45 -12.89 -2.86 11.68
N LYS A 46 -12.05 -2.14 12.42
CA LYS A 46 -12.15 -2.08 13.89
C LYS A 46 -13.43 -1.38 14.37
N GLN A 47 -13.76 -0.24 13.78
CA GLN A 47 -14.88 0.58 14.24
C GLN A 47 -16.25 0.02 13.84
N PHE A 48 -16.36 -0.56 12.66
CA PHE A 48 -17.67 -0.91 12.08
C PHE A 48 -17.91 -2.41 11.89
N PHE A 49 -16.86 -3.22 11.85
CA PHE A 49 -16.96 -4.66 11.53
C PHE A 49 -16.42 -5.59 12.63
N GLY A 50 -16.14 -5.05 13.83
CA GLY A 50 -15.75 -5.86 14.99
C GLY A 50 -14.39 -6.57 14.87
N TRP A 51 -13.49 -6.10 13.99
CA TRP A 51 -12.17 -6.68 13.89
C TRP A 51 -11.34 -6.40 15.14
N ASN A 52 -10.78 -7.45 15.73
CA ASN A 52 -10.02 -7.39 16.99
C ASN A 52 -8.56 -6.91 16.81
N GLY A 53 -8.12 -6.65 15.57
CA GLY A 53 -6.75 -6.23 15.25
C GLY A 53 -5.81 -7.39 14.94
N GLN A 54 -6.24 -8.65 15.10
CA GLN A 54 -5.41 -9.82 14.78
C GLN A 54 -5.50 -10.18 13.30
N LYS A 55 -4.35 -10.57 12.73
CA LYS A 55 -4.25 -11.04 11.34
C LYS A 55 -4.30 -12.58 11.26
N ASP A 56 -5.17 -13.18 12.08
CA ASP A 56 -5.57 -14.57 11.93
C ASP A 56 -6.46 -14.76 10.68
N ASP A 57 -6.92 -15.97 10.43
CA ASP A 57 -7.73 -16.25 9.22
C ASP A 57 -9.04 -15.45 9.22
N ALA A 58 -9.71 -15.31 10.35
CA ALA A 58 -10.93 -14.51 10.49
C ALA A 58 -10.66 -13.02 10.24
N GLY A 59 -9.59 -12.48 10.83
CA GLY A 59 -9.19 -11.08 10.64
C GLY A 59 -8.79 -10.78 9.19
N ARG A 60 -8.07 -11.69 8.54
CA ARG A 60 -7.72 -11.57 7.11
C ARG A 60 -8.96 -11.59 6.23
N HIS A 61 -9.92 -12.46 6.52
CA HIS A 61 -11.18 -12.53 5.80
C HIS A 61 -11.97 -11.20 5.90
N ILE A 62 -12.09 -10.62 7.11
CA ILE A 62 -12.73 -9.31 7.30
C ILE A 62 -12.03 -8.23 6.46
N LEU A 63 -10.69 -8.15 6.52
CA LEU A 63 -9.92 -7.15 5.77
C LEU A 63 -10.07 -7.31 4.26
N GLN A 64 -10.04 -8.53 3.74
CA GLN A 64 -10.23 -8.81 2.30
C GLN A 64 -11.67 -8.50 1.87
N TYR A 65 -12.66 -8.96 2.61
CA TYR A 65 -14.06 -8.73 2.31
C TYR A 65 -14.39 -7.25 2.27
N VAL A 66 -14.08 -6.50 3.32
CA VAL A 66 -14.39 -5.06 3.39
C VAL A 66 -13.55 -4.28 2.38
N GLY A 67 -12.25 -4.54 2.34
CA GLY A 67 -11.31 -3.73 1.54
C GLY A 67 -11.35 -4.01 0.06
N THR A 68 -11.47 -5.27 -0.35
CA THR A 68 -11.41 -5.67 -1.75
C THR A 68 -12.79 -6.01 -2.31
N ASP A 69 -13.48 -6.96 -1.69
CA ASP A 69 -14.71 -7.50 -2.27
C ASP A 69 -15.87 -6.49 -2.24
N VAL A 70 -15.93 -5.62 -1.23
CA VAL A 70 -16.99 -4.61 -1.11
C VAL A 70 -16.51 -3.24 -1.59
N ILE A 71 -15.57 -2.60 -0.88
CA ILE A 71 -15.23 -1.19 -1.14
C ILE A 71 -14.57 -1.04 -2.51
N ARG A 72 -13.55 -1.82 -2.82
CA ARG A 72 -12.83 -1.70 -4.10
C ARG A 72 -13.71 -2.07 -5.30
N THR A 73 -14.63 -3.01 -5.15
CA THR A 73 -15.59 -3.37 -6.22
C THR A 73 -16.53 -2.23 -6.54
N GLN A 74 -17.01 -1.51 -5.52
CA GLN A 74 -17.95 -0.39 -5.70
C GLN A 74 -17.25 0.94 -5.98
N LYS A 75 -16.08 1.16 -5.40
CA LYS A 75 -15.29 2.38 -5.52
C LYS A 75 -13.80 2.01 -5.66
N PRO A 76 -13.35 1.68 -6.88
CA PRO A 76 -12.00 1.15 -7.12
C PRO A 76 -10.87 2.05 -6.60
N ASP A 77 -11.05 3.36 -6.66
CA ASP A 77 -10.05 4.36 -6.29
C ASP A 77 -10.17 4.88 -4.86
N PHE A 78 -11.11 4.35 -4.05
CA PHE A 78 -11.39 4.85 -2.69
C PHE A 78 -10.12 5.00 -1.82
N TRP A 79 -9.26 3.99 -1.82
CA TRP A 79 -8.06 3.98 -0.98
C TRP A 79 -7.00 4.96 -1.48
N VAL A 80 -6.79 4.99 -2.80
CA VAL A 80 -5.80 5.89 -3.41
C VAL A 80 -6.27 7.33 -3.38
N ASP A 81 -7.55 7.61 -3.60
CA ASP A 81 -8.11 8.97 -3.52
C ASP A 81 -7.98 9.57 -2.12
N PHE A 82 -8.06 8.76 -1.07
CA PHE A 82 -7.78 9.23 0.29
C PHE A 82 -6.32 9.72 0.42
N ILE A 83 -5.36 8.96 -0.05
CA ILE A 83 -3.94 9.35 -0.01
C ILE A 83 -3.67 10.58 -0.87
N ILE A 84 -4.26 10.66 -2.07
CA ILE A 84 -4.16 11.84 -2.96
C ILE A 84 -4.70 13.08 -2.23
N SER A 85 -5.88 12.98 -1.62
CA SER A 85 -6.48 14.09 -0.88
C SER A 85 -5.58 14.58 0.27
N MET A 86 -4.95 13.65 1.00
CA MET A 86 -3.98 14.02 2.05
C MET A 86 -2.76 14.72 1.46
N ALA A 87 -2.23 14.23 0.33
CA ALA A 87 -1.09 14.82 -0.35
C ALA A 87 -1.38 16.25 -0.86
N GLU A 88 -2.56 16.46 -1.41
CA GLU A 88 -2.99 17.77 -1.94
C GLU A 88 -3.32 18.79 -0.85
N LEU A 89 -3.91 18.33 0.26
CA LEU A 89 -4.26 19.22 1.40
C LEU A 89 -3.03 19.64 2.20
N PHE A 90 -1.97 18.85 2.19
CA PHE A 90 -0.75 19.06 3.00
C PHE A 90 0.53 19.01 2.15
N PRO A 91 0.64 19.84 1.07
CA PRO A 91 1.71 19.71 0.07
C PRO A 91 3.11 19.98 0.64
N ASP A 92 3.23 20.82 1.65
CA ASP A 92 4.50 21.28 2.23
C ASP A 92 4.85 20.60 3.57
N THR A 93 4.03 19.63 3.99
CA THR A 93 4.22 18.96 5.28
C THR A 93 5.33 17.92 5.22
N TRP A 94 5.44 17.21 4.11
CA TRP A 94 6.44 16.16 3.89
C TRP A 94 7.17 16.38 2.57
N ASP A 95 8.45 16.06 2.54
CA ASP A 95 9.25 16.01 1.31
C ASP A 95 9.01 14.70 0.57
N TYR A 96 8.83 13.60 1.33
CA TYR A 96 8.56 12.26 0.81
C TYR A 96 7.38 11.59 1.52
N LEU A 97 6.55 10.91 0.74
CA LEU A 97 5.49 10.02 1.21
C LEU A 97 5.76 8.61 0.69
N LEU A 98 6.06 7.67 1.59
CA LEU A 98 6.34 6.28 1.26
C LEU A 98 5.07 5.44 1.46
N ILE A 99 4.68 4.65 0.44
CA ILE A 99 3.47 3.81 0.47
C ILE A 99 3.90 2.35 0.24
N PRO A 100 4.16 1.55 1.30
CA PRO A 100 4.74 0.22 1.17
C PRO A 100 3.72 -0.90 0.92
N ASP A 101 2.46 -0.58 0.68
CA ASP A 101 1.42 -1.57 0.42
C ASP A 101 0.70 -1.37 -0.93
N CYS A 102 1.39 -0.79 -1.91
CA CYS A 102 0.90 -0.68 -3.28
C CYS A 102 0.68 -2.08 -3.89
N ARG A 103 -0.54 -2.35 -4.38
CA ARG A 103 -0.96 -3.69 -4.84
C ARG A 103 -1.71 -3.70 -6.16
N PHE A 104 -2.22 -2.56 -6.61
CA PHE A 104 -3.08 -2.48 -7.79
C PHE A 104 -2.60 -1.41 -8.77
N PRO A 105 -2.74 -1.64 -10.10
CA PRO A 105 -2.31 -0.68 -11.12
C PRO A 105 -2.96 0.70 -10.96
N ASN A 106 -4.25 0.75 -10.61
CA ASN A 106 -4.97 2.01 -10.42
C ASN A 106 -4.39 2.88 -9.29
N GLU A 107 -3.73 2.28 -8.29
CA GLU A 107 -3.03 3.03 -7.23
C GLU A 107 -1.84 3.82 -7.78
N ILE A 108 -1.20 3.31 -8.83
CA ILE A 108 -0.09 3.98 -9.54
C ILE A 108 -0.66 5.02 -10.52
N ASP A 109 -1.56 4.57 -11.38
CA ASP A 109 -2.10 5.38 -12.47
C ASP A 109 -2.88 6.60 -11.94
N ARG A 110 -3.63 6.42 -10.85
CA ARG A 110 -4.42 7.48 -10.24
C ARG A 110 -3.55 8.58 -9.63
N ILE A 111 -2.45 8.22 -8.93
CA ILE A 111 -1.48 9.19 -8.40
C ILE A 111 -0.81 9.97 -9.55
N LYS A 112 -0.35 9.27 -10.59
CA LYS A 112 0.26 9.91 -11.77
C LYS A 112 -0.74 10.84 -12.49
N SER A 113 -1.99 10.42 -12.62
CA SER A 113 -3.06 11.22 -13.23
C SER A 113 -3.46 12.46 -12.41
N ALA A 114 -3.27 12.44 -11.10
CA ALA A 114 -3.43 13.61 -10.24
C ALA A 114 -2.28 14.63 -10.37
N GLY A 115 -1.26 14.35 -11.20
CA GLY A 115 -0.12 15.23 -11.41
C GLY A 115 0.90 15.23 -10.26
N LEU A 116 0.82 14.26 -9.36
CA LEU A 116 1.76 14.13 -8.25
C LEU A 116 3.05 13.42 -8.72
N ASP A 117 4.20 13.95 -8.26
CA ASP A 117 5.51 13.33 -8.54
C ASP A 117 5.60 11.98 -7.83
N MET A 118 5.71 10.90 -8.60
CA MET A 118 5.68 9.53 -8.08
C MET A 118 6.71 8.65 -8.74
N VAL A 119 7.28 7.75 -7.93
CA VAL A 119 8.14 6.62 -8.37
C VAL A 119 7.54 5.33 -7.84
N HIS A 120 7.47 4.31 -8.67
CA HIS A 120 7.06 2.96 -8.30
C HIS A 120 8.27 2.04 -8.15
N LEU A 121 8.48 1.52 -6.96
CA LEU A 121 9.51 0.53 -6.66
C LEU A 121 8.89 -0.85 -6.44
N ARG A 122 9.57 -1.90 -6.90
CA ARG A 122 9.17 -3.28 -6.62
C ARG A 122 10.24 -4.01 -5.81
N VAL A 123 9.84 -4.52 -4.66
CA VAL A 123 10.70 -5.34 -3.80
C VAL A 123 10.50 -6.82 -4.11
N VAL A 124 11.59 -7.50 -4.45
CA VAL A 124 11.60 -8.93 -4.73
C VAL A 124 12.58 -9.62 -3.79
N ARG A 125 12.07 -10.54 -2.99
CA ARG A 125 12.89 -11.39 -2.13
C ARG A 125 13.30 -12.64 -2.89
N LYS A 126 14.61 -12.78 -3.16
CA LYS A 126 15.17 -13.97 -3.83
C LYS A 126 15.20 -15.17 -2.87
N ASN A 127 15.06 -16.39 -3.43
CA ASN A 127 15.15 -17.65 -2.68
C ASN A 127 14.19 -17.70 -1.48
N PHE A 128 12.95 -17.24 -1.68
CA PHE A 128 11.93 -17.16 -0.65
C PHE A 128 10.70 -18.00 -1.04
N THR A 129 10.29 -18.87 -0.12
CA THR A 129 9.05 -19.64 -0.27
C THR A 129 7.93 -18.91 0.46
N SER A 130 6.86 -18.58 -0.26
CA SER A 130 5.71 -17.89 0.33
C SER A 130 5.02 -18.79 1.37
N PRO A 131 4.70 -18.28 2.56
CA PRO A 131 3.88 -18.99 3.55
C PRO A 131 2.39 -18.98 3.23
N LEU A 132 1.99 -18.24 2.19
CA LEU A 132 0.59 -18.15 1.76
C LEU A 132 0.16 -19.45 1.06
N SER A 133 -1.10 -19.85 1.24
CA SER A 133 -1.71 -20.91 0.46
C SER A 133 -1.74 -20.56 -1.05
N LYS A 134 -1.94 -21.54 -1.90
CA LYS A 134 -2.05 -21.31 -3.36
C LYS A 134 -3.20 -20.35 -3.71
N GLU A 135 -4.33 -20.44 -3.00
CA GLU A 135 -5.47 -19.54 -3.16
C GLU A 135 -5.12 -18.11 -2.76
N GLN A 136 -4.46 -17.93 -1.62
CA GLN A 136 -4.01 -16.63 -1.17
C GLN A 136 -2.98 -16.01 -2.11
N GLN A 137 -2.08 -16.80 -2.70
CA GLN A 137 -1.11 -16.33 -3.69
C GLN A 137 -1.77 -15.92 -5.00
N ALA A 138 -2.89 -16.54 -5.38
CA ALA A 138 -3.66 -16.23 -6.58
C ALA A 138 -4.63 -15.05 -6.39
N HIS A 139 -4.80 -14.56 -5.16
CA HIS A 139 -5.69 -13.44 -4.87
C HIS A 139 -5.26 -12.17 -5.63
N PRO A 140 -6.20 -11.36 -6.16
CA PRO A 140 -5.88 -10.13 -6.92
C PRO A 140 -4.89 -9.20 -6.22
N SER A 141 -4.95 -9.07 -4.89
CA SER A 141 -4.00 -8.25 -4.12
C SER A 141 -2.55 -8.76 -4.16
N GLU A 142 -2.30 -9.97 -4.63
CA GLU A 142 -0.95 -10.52 -4.80
C GLU A 142 -0.52 -10.57 -6.27
N THR A 143 -1.44 -10.53 -7.23
CA THR A 143 -1.16 -10.77 -8.65
C THR A 143 -1.39 -9.57 -9.57
N ALA A 144 -2.19 -8.58 -9.16
CA ALA A 144 -2.61 -7.49 -10.02
C ALA A 144 -1.46 -6.65 -10.61
N LEU A 145 -0.31 -6.59 -9.94
CA LEU A 145 0.88 -5.86 -10.40
C LEU A 145 1.90 -6.76 -11.13
N ASP A 146 1.66 -8.05 -11.33
CA ASP A 146 2.66 -8.97 -11.91
C ASP A 146 3.16 -8.51 -13.29
N ASN A 147 2.28 -7.90 -14.09
CA ASN A 147 2.59 -7.40 -15.43
C ASN A 147 2.89 -5.89 -15.47
N THR A 148 2.97 -5.21 -14.33
CA THR A 148 3.31 -3.79 -14.26
C THR A 148 4.81 -3.62 -14.15
N THR A 149 5.42 -2.77 -14.97
CA THR A 149 6.84 -2.45 -14.88
C THR A 149 7.06 -1.36 -13.83
N PRO A 150 7.95 -1.56 -12.84
CA PRO A 150 8.37 -0.48 -11.93
C PRO A 150 9.22 0.55 -12.67
N ASP A 151 9.33 1.75 -12.10
CA ASP A 151 10.16 2.85 -12.64
C ASP A 151 11.66 2.61 -12.41
#